data_0976082e850bde0f1b36280d705e58a1
#
_entry.id   0976082e850bde0f1b36280d705e58a1
#
_cell.length_a   1.000
_cell.length_b   1.000
_cell.length_c   1.000
_cell.angle_alpha   90.00
_cell.angle_beta   90.00
_cell.angle_gamma   90.00
#
_symmetry.space_group_name_H-M   'P 1'
#
loop_
_entity.id
_entity.type
_entity.pdbx_description
1 polymer ?
#
loop_
_entity_poly.entity_id
_entity_poly.type
_entity_poly.pdbx_seq_one_letter_code
_entity_poly.pdbx_strand_id
1 'polypeptide(L)'
;MRRLGFLIALAVALPHRAHAAPCDTLPNPVYLQVGDTQLNLMKRLGRALRGNTPKPITLVFITSGSCTNIPAIYTRVPITTNLQYIPSVTEDPAWTPASATLSCTPPTGGVVPDVANSALFNSACTAAAPPMTVHLTQGPAQAYVMAVPTVSSQTAITFEEAYLVFGFGAASMVSPWLDEAQLFIRTVTKSTLLAWAANISVPGDKWKGVKLDGSPMVVSGIQGGTAAAIGILGAEVYDANRATMKALAYRAKGQYAAYYPDSSSSSRDKKNVRDGHYTVWSPTIWMDTVDGTGAPVKPDARYVIDLIAGKTVTPAQSFGMIDIVAAVGLVPDCAMRVNRSFEGGPLTLYTPAESCTCKYESLVDTSSCASCTASCATGVCRNGFCEDH
;
A
#
# COMPACT_ATOMS: atom_id res chain seq x y z
N MET A 1 -30.30 13.25 -71.16
CA MET A 1 -30.26 12.72 -69.77
C MET A 1 -28.81 12.62 -69.31
N ARG A 2 -28.31 13.58 -68.54
CA ARG A 2 -26.92 13.61 -67.99
C ARG A 2 -26.98 12.95 -66.60
N ARG A 3 -26.26 11.84 -66.41
CA ARG A 3 -26.07 11.23 -65.11
C ARG A 3 -24.89 11.91 -64.39
N LEU A 4 -25.20 12.59 -63.29
CA LEU A 4 -24.24 13.15 -62.35
C LEU A 4 -23.79 12.01 -61.43
N GLY A 5 -22.50 11.61 -61.48
CA GLY A 5 -21.87 10.69 -60.57
C GLY A 5 -21.40 11.43 -59.33
N PHE A 6 -21.95 11.07 -58.19
CA PHE A 6 -21.50 11.56 -56.85
C PHE A 6 -20.31 10.69 -56.41
N LEU A 7 -19.11 11.26 -56.38
CA LEU A 7 -17.93 10.67 -55.77
C LEU A 7 -17.99 10.93 -54.24
N ILE A 8 -18.29 9.93 -53.44
CA ILE A 8 -18.18 9.97 -52.00
C ILE A 8 -16.70 9.72 -51.65
N ALA A 9 -15.99 10.76 -51.23
CA ALA A 9 -14.65 10.62 -50.66
C ALA A 9 -14.78 10.06 -49.23
N LEU A 10 -14.39 8.81 -49.06
CA LEU A 10 -14.30 8.14 -47.75
C LEU A 10 -13.03 8.65 -47.06
N ALA A 11 -13.18 9.60 -46.14
CA ALA A 11 -12.09 10.04 -45.26
C ALA A 11 -11.75 8.91 -44.25
N VAL A 12 -10.70 8.15 -44.53
CA VAL A 12 -10.14 7.18 -43.59
C VAL A 12 -9.47 7.97 -42.46
N ALA A 13 -10.16 8.11 -41.32
CA ALA A 13 -9.57 8.62 -40.11
C ALA A 13 -8.55 7.57 -39.60
N LEU A 14 -7.28 7.78 -39.88
CA LEU A 14 -6.19 7.02 -39.29
C LEU A 14 -6.24 7.24 -37.78
N PRO A 15 -6.25 6.18 -36.94
CA PRO A 15 -6.16 6.37 -35.51
C PRO A 15 -4.82 7.02 -35.19
N HIS A 16 -4.83 8.28 -34.76
CA HIS A 16 -3.67 8.90 -34.16
C HIS A 16 -3.32 8.05 -32.94
N ARG A 17 -2.20 7.34 -32.98
CA ARG A 17 -1.58 6.78 -31.79
C ARG A 17 -1.24 7.98 -30.91
N ALA A 18 -2.04 8.23 -29.90
CA ALA A 18 -1.72 9.21 -28.88
C ALA A 18 -0.42 8.73 -28.23
N HIS A 19 0.71 9.34 -28.59
CA HIS A 19 1.95 9.17 -27.85
C HIS A 19 1.69 9.63 -26.42
N ALA A 20 2.13 8.83 -25.44
CA ALA A 20 2.07 9.25 -24.04
C ALA A 20 2.81 10.58 -23.89
N ALA A 21 2.18 11.55 -23.20
CA ALA A 21 2.81 12.85 -22.98
C ALA A 21 4.17 12.71 -22.26
N PRO A 22 5.15 13.57 -22.51
CA PRO A 22 6.38 13.58 -21.72
C PRO A 22 6.07 13.86 -20.24
N CYS A 23 6.69 13.10 -19.32
CA CYS A 23 6.38 13.23 -17.90
C CYS A 23 6.81 14.59 -17.29
N ASP A 24 7.84 15.20 -17.83
CA ASP A 24 8.37 16.50 -17.41
C ASP A 24 7.50 17.70 -17.83
N THR A 25 6.53 17.49 -18.72
CA THR A 25 5.52 18.51 -19.07
C THR A 25 4.35 18.58 -18.11
N LEU A 26 4.24 17.59 -17.18
CA LEU A 26 3.18 17.59 -16.16
C LEU A 26 3.46 18.66 -15.09
N PRO A 27 2.42 19.28 -14.51
CA PRO A 27 2.61 20.31 -13.48
C PRO A 27 3.29 19.76 -12.22
N ASN A 28 4.41 20.34 -11.80
CA ASN A 28 5.18 19.99 -10.60
C ASN A 28 5.33 18.47 -10.41
N PRO A 29 5.98 17.75 -11.34
CA PRO A 29 6.07 16.30 -11.25
C PRO A 29 7.00 15.89 -10.09
N VAL A 30 6.54 14.95 -9.27
CA VAL A 30 7.36 14.23 -8.30
C VAL A 30 7.41 12.77 -8.76
N TYR A 31 8.61 12.25 -8.98
CA TYR A 31 8.84 10.91 -9.51
C TYR A 31 8.99 9.88 -8.38
N LEU A 32 8.19 8.81 -8.43
CA LEU A 32 8.17 7.83 -7.36
C LEU A 32 8.35 6.40 -7.90
N GLN A 33 9.07 5.58 -7.12
CA GLN A 33 9.07 4.12 -7.27
C GLN A 33 8.51 3.50 -5.99
N VAL A 34 7.31 2.92 -6.08
CA VAL A 34 6.54 2.48 -4.90
C VAL A 34 6.16 0.99 -4.99
N GLY A 35 5.83 0.39 -3.84
CA GLY A 35 5.29 -0.96 -3.78
C GLY A 35 3.93 -1.05 -4.50
N ASP A 36 3.62 -2.18 -5.11
CA ASP A 36 2.33 -2.41 -5.76
C ASP A 36 1.15 -2.34 -4.78
N THR A 37 1.36 -2.65 -3.50
CA THR A 37 0.40 -2.46 -2.42
C THR A 37 0.05 -0.97 -2.17
N GLN A 38 0.89 -0.04 -2.62
CA GLN A 38 0.65 1.40 -2.47
C GLN A 38 -0.12 2.01 -3.66
N LEU A 39 -0.49 1.24 -4.68
CA LEU A 39 -1.16 1.77 -5.86
C LEU A 39 -2.45 2.55 -5.52
N ASN A 40 -3.27 2.04 -4.60
CA ASN A 40 -4.51 2.69 -4.19
C ASN A 40 -4.24 4.01 -3.46
N LEU A 41 -3.18 4.07 -2.64
CA LEU A 41 -2.73 5.32 -2.02
C LEU A 41 -2.29 6.33 -3.09
N MET A 42 -1.46 5.91 -4.05
CA MET A 42 -1.02 6.78 -5.15
C MET A 42 -2.18 7.32 -5.96
N LYS A 43 -3.19 6.50 -6.23
CA LYS A 43 -4.40 6.92 -6.96
C LYS A 43 -5.16 8.03 -6.23
N ARG A 44 -5.49 7.83 -4.95
CA ARG A 44 -6.27 8.80 -4.17
C ARG A 44 -5.45 10.05 -3.85
N LEU A 45 -4.23 9.89 -3.37
CA LEU A 45 -3.34 11.00 -3.06
C LEU A 45 -2.96 11.81 -4.31
N GLY A 46 -2.65 11.12 -5.42
CA GLY A 46 -2.34 11.77 -6.69
C GLY A 46 -3.50 12.63 -7.18
N ARG A 47 -4.76 12.15 -7.07
CA ARG A 47 -5.94 12.94 -7.41
C ARG A 47 -6.10 14.16 -6.51
N ALA A 48 -5.93 13.99 -5.20
CA ALA A 48 -6.03 15.08 -4.22
C ALA A 48 -4.94 16.14 -4.44
N LEU A 49 -3.68 15.72 -4.65
CA LEU A 49 -2.56 16.63 -4.87
C LEU A 49 -2.65 17.42 -6.17
N ARG A 50 -3.25 16.86 -7.23
CA ARG A 50 -3.52 17.61 -8.46
C ARG A 50 -4.49 18.79 -8.26
N GLY A 51 -5.40 18.69 -7.29
CA GLY A 51 -6.33 19.76 -6.90
C GLY A 51 -5.88 20.58 -5.70
N ASN A 52 -4.73 20.27 -5.11
CA ASN A 52 -4.25 20.94 -3.90
C ASN A 52 -3.85 22.39 -4.16
N THR A 53 -4.38 23.31 -3.38
CA THR A 53 -4.06 24.74 -3.48
C THR A 53 -3.46 25.25 -2.16
N PRO A 54 -2.42 26.06 -2.20
CA PRO A 54 -1.81 26.70 -3.39
C PRO A 54 -0.70 25.84 -4.05
N LYS A 55 -0.51 24.60 -3.64
CA LYS A 55 0.61 23.74 -4.07
C LYS A 55 0.11 22.47 -4.80
N PRO A 56 -0.28 22.56 -6.09
CA PRO A 56 -0.61 21.37 -6.87
C PRO A 56 0.65 20.58 -7.21
N ILE A 57 0.58 19.24 -7.06
CA ILE A 57 1.68 18.30 -7.37
C ILE A 57 1.13 17.15 -8.21
N THR A 58 1.89 16.72 -9.22
CA THR A 58 1.61 15.50 -9.96
C THR A 58 2.51 14.36 -9.47
N LEU A 59 1.92 13.34 -8.86
CA LEU A 59 2.64 12.09 -8.60
C LEU A 59 2.82 11.32 -9.90
N VAL A 60 4.06 11.11 -10.30
CA VAL A 60 4.45 10.35 -11.50
C VAL A 60 5.20 9.12 -11.02
N PHE A 61 4.62 7.93 -11.17
CA PHE A 61 5.10 6.76 -10.45
C PHE A 61 5.15 5.48 -11.28
N ILE A 62 5.96 4.54 -10.80
CA ILE A 62 5.94 3.13 -11.20
C ILE A 62 5.74 2.25 -9.97
N THR A 63 5.04 1.13 -10.13
CA THR A 63 4.87 0.14 -9.05
C THR A 63 5.83 -1.02 -9.23
N SER A 64 6.45 -1.45 -8.11
CA SER A 64 7.42 -2.56 -8.11
C SER A 64 7.42 -3.28 -6.74
N GLY A 65 8.45 -4.02 -6.40
CA GLY A 65 8.59 -4.66 -5.08
C GLY A 65 9.38 -3.78 -4.12
N SER A 66 9.09 -3.86 -2.83
CA SER A 66 9.82 -3.11 -1.80
C SER A 66 11.33 -3.27 -1.90
N CYS A 67 11.83 -4.50 -2.09
CA CYS A 67 13.25 -4.76 -2.21
C CYS A 67 13.86 -4.32 -3.55
N THR A 68 13.05 -3.98 -4.54
CA THR A 68 13.48 -3.35 -5.79
C THR A 68 13.52 -1.82 -5.67
N ASN A 69 12.65 -1.25 -4.82
CA ASN A 69 12.55 0.19 -4.64
C ASN A 69 13.73 0.77 -3.84
N ILE A 70 14.23 0.03 -2.84
CA ILE A 70 15.34 0.49 -2.00
C ILE A 70 16.61 0.77 -2.83
N PRO A 71 17.15 -0.16 -3.64
CA PRO A 71 18.30 0.14 -4.47
C PRO A 71 18.04 1.24 -5.51
N ALA A 72 16.81 1.41 -5.99
CA ALA A 72 16.49 2.47 -6.94
C ALA A 72 16.84 3.87 -6.41
N ILE A 73 16.65 4.12 -5.10
CA ILE A 73 17.02 5.40 -4.49
C ILE A 73 18.42 5.37 -3.87
N TYR A 74 18.87 4.25 -3.28
CA TYR A 74 20.20 4.13 -2.66
C TYR A 74 21.33 4.26 -3.68
N THR A 75 21.16 3.69 -4.88
CA THR A 75 22.16 3.69 -5.95
C THR A 75 21.74 4.56 -7.14
N ARG A 76 20.65 5.32 -7.02
CA ARG A 76 20.16 6.29 -8.00
C ARG A 76 19.91 5.69 -9.39
N VAL A 77 19.24 4.53 -9.44
CA VAL A 77 18.92 3.83 -10.69
C VAL A 77 17.79 4.57 -11.43
N PRO A 78 18.00 5.01 -12.68
CA PRO A 78 16.97 5.68 -13.45
C PRO A 78 15.82 4.74 -13.86
N ILE A 79 14.59 5.25 -13.80
CA ILE A 79 13.40 4.63 -14.39
C ILE A 79 13.38 5.01 -15.88
N THR A 80 13.49 4.02 -16.75
CA THR A 80 13.52 4.19 -18.21
C THR A 80 12.25 3.75 -18.91
N THR A 81 11.32 3.11 -18.17
CA THR A 81 10.02 2.68 -18.69
C THR A 81 8.96 3.76 -18.48
N ASN A 82 7.84 3.67 -19.21
CA ASN A 82 6.71 4.57 -19.02
C ASN A 82 6.24 4.57 -17.56
N LEU A 83 5.97 5.78 -17.06
CA LEU A 83 5.45 6.02 -15.72
C LEU A 83 3.93 6.25 -15.78
N GLN A 84 3.31 6.14 -14.64
CA GLN A 84 1.88 6.35 -14.44
C GLN A 84 1.64 7.65 -13.69
N TYR A 85 0.49 8.28 -13.96
CA TYR A 85 0.01 9.43 -13.18
C TYR A 85 -1.51 9.45 -13.11
N ILE A 86 -2.06 10.32 -12.25
CA ILE A 86 -3.49 10.47 -12.06
C ILE A 86 -3.94 11.79 -12.69
N PRO A 87 -5.00 11.80 -13.52
CA PRO A 87 -5.49 13.03 -14.10
C PRO A 87 -6.07 13.98 -13.04
N SER A 88 -6.01 15.27 -13.28
CA SER A 88 -6.75 16.28 -12.50
C SER A 88 -8.25 16.20 -12.76
N VAL A 89 -9.06 16.87 -11.93
CA VAL A 89 -10.53 16.98 -12.12
C VAL A 89 -10.87 17.64 -13.45
N THR A 90 -10.04 18.58 -13.92
CA THR A 90 -10.22 19.26 -15.21
C THR A 90 -9.88 18.39 -16.40
N GLU A 91 -8.86 17.53 -16.29
CA GLU A 91 -8.44 16.62 -17.36
C GLU A 91 -9.41 15.44 -17.53
N ASP A 92 -9.92 14.89 -16.45
CA ASP A 92 -10.91 13.81 -16.45
C ASP A 92 -11.84 13.94 -15.24
N PRO A 93 -12.99 14.64 -15.38
CA PRO A 93 -13.97 14.77 -14.30
C PRO A 93 -14.60 13.45 -13.85
N ALA A 94 -14.66 12.46 -14.75
CA ALA A 94 -15.30 11.16 -14.49
C ALA A 94 -14.35 10.14 -13.82
N TRP A 95 -13.07 10.47 -13.71
CA TRP A 95 -12.07 9.57 -13.14
C TRP A 95 -12.36 9.24 -11.66
N THR A 96 -12.30 7.96 -11.32
CA THR A 96 -12.46 7.43 -9.96
C THR A 96 -11.24 6.57 -9.59
N PRO A 97 -11.03 6.23 -8.32
CA PRO A 97 -9.96 5.31 -7.91
C PRO A 97 -10.04 3.91 -8.58
N ALA A 98 -11.21 3.49 -9.07
CA ALA A 98 -11.37 2.27 -9.87
C ALA A 98 -10.88 2.41 -11.32
N SER A 99 -10.78 3.65 -11.81
CA SER A 99 -10.33 3.94 -13.19
C SER A 99 -8.85 3.56 -13.37
N ALA A 100 -8.46 3.34 -14.64
CA ALA A 100 -7.06 3.18 -15.01
C ALA A 100 -6.25 4.46 -14.72
N THR A 101 -4.96 4.30 -14.52
CA THR A 101 -3.98 5.41 -14.50
C THR A 101 -3.68 5.86 -15.93
N LEU A 102 -3.25 7.10 -16.10
CA LEU A 102 -2.68 7.58 -17.37
C LEU A 102 -1.17 7.24 -17.41
N SER A 103 -0.62 7.22 -18.62
CA SER A 103 0.81 6.97 -18.83
C SER A 103 1.51 8.22 -19.38
N CYS A 104 2.77 8.41 -18.98
CA CYS A 104 3.68 9.37 -19.59
C CYS A 104 5.04 8.74 -19.86
N THR A 105 5.79 9.31 -20.80
CA THR A 105 7.13 8.86 -21.19
C THR A 105 8.19 9.64 -20.38
N PRO A 106 9.15 8.97 -19.69
CA PRO A 106 10.22 9.66 -19.00
C PRO A 106 11.14 10.39 -20.00
N PRO A 107 11.93 11.38 -19.53
CA PRO A 107 12.97 12.01 -20.33
C PRO A 107 13.97 11.01 -20.91
N THR A 108 14.67 11.38 -21.98
CA THR A 108 15.75 10.56 -22.56
C THR A 108 16.81 10.24 -21.50
N GLY A 109 17.15 8.96 -21.34
CA GLY A 109 18.05 8.49 -20.29
C GLY A 109 17.34 8.09 -18.99
N GLY A 110 16.03 8.30 -18.91
CA GLY A 110 15.24 7.98 -17.73
C GLY A 110 15.24 9.07 -16.65
N VAL A 111 14.60 8.78 -15.52
CA VAL A 111 14.53 9.67 -14.37
C VAL A 111 14.82 8.92 -13.08
N VAL A 112 15.73 9.43 -12.27
CA VAL A 112 15.97 8.90 -10.92
C VAL A 112 14.75 9.25 -10.03
N PRO A 113 14.17 8.30 -9.29
CA PRO A 113 13.03 8.61 -8.43
C PRO A 113 13.43 9.64 -7.35
N ASP A 114 12.56 10.64 -7.16
CA ASP A 114 12.66 11.61 -6.06
C ASP A 114 12.27 10.94 -4.74
N VAL A 115 11.34 9.98 -4.82
CA VAL A 115 10.79 9.22 -3.69
C VAL A 115 10.80 7.74 -4.01
N ALA A 116 11.24 6.92 -3.06
CA ALA A 116 11.01 5.48 -3.09
C ALA A 116 10.24 5.05 -1.83
N ASN A 117 9.54 3.91 -1.94
CA ASN A 117 8.78 3.35 -0.82
C ASN A 117 9.09 1.86 -0.63
N SER A 118 9.17 1.47 0.63
CA SER A 118 9.14 0.08 1.08
C SER A 118 7.95 -0.11 2.03
N ALA A 119 7.12 -1.12 1.80
CA ALA A 119 6.01 -1.44 2.70
C ALA A 119 6.45 -2.44 3.81
N LEU A 120 7.71 -2.35 4.21
CA LEU A 120 8.33 -3.09 5.32
C LEU A 120 9.66 -2.39 5.69
N PHE A 121 10.26 -2.78 6.80
CA PHE A 121 11.58 -2.27 7.18
C PHE A 121 12.64 -2.62 6.13
N ASN A 122 13.46 -1.63 5.75
CA ASN A 122 14.47 -1.82 4.70
C ASN A 122 15.46 -2.95 5.02
N SER A 123 15.74 -3.19 6.31
CA SER A 123 16.60 -4.28 6.77
C SER A 123 16.10 -5.68 6.40
N ALA A 124 14.81 -5.85 6.10
CA ALA A 124 14.29 -7.12 5.59
C ALA A 124 14.66 -7.39 4.13
N CYS A 125 15.02 -6.34 3.38
CA CYS A 125 15.45 -6.45 1.97
C CYS A 125 16.97 -6.42 1.79
N THR A 126 17.67 -5.67 2.63
CA THR A 126 19.13 -5.47 2.49
C THR A 126 19.77 -5.21 3.85
N ALA A 127 20.98 -5.74 4.04
CA ALA A 127 21.81 -5.43 5.19
C ALA A 127 22.55 -4.08 5.04
N ALA A 128 22.51 -3.46 3.86
CA ALA A 128 23.17 -2.17 3.63
C ALA A 128 22.42 -1.05 4.41
N ALA A 129 23.19 -0.30 5.19
CA ALA A 129 22.67 0.92 5.81
C ALA A 129 22.25 1.93 4.74
N PRO A 130 21.24 2.78 5.00
CA PRO A 130 20.89 3.85 4.09
C PRO A 130 22.07 4.79 3.89
N PRO A 131 22.36 5.23 2.65
CA PRO A 131 23.36 6.27 2.41
C PRO A 131 23.00 7.56 3.18
N MET A 132 23.99 8.34 3.60
CA MET A 132 23.77 9.63 4.29
C MET A 132 22.98 10.63 3.42
N THR A 133 22.94 10.41 2.11
CA THR A 133 22.15 11.20 1.15
C THR A 133 20.71 10.75 1.03
N VAL A 134 20.27 9.75 1.81
CA VAL A 134 18.90 9.24 1.81
C VAL A 134 18.30 9.42 3.20
N HIS A 135 17.19 10.14 3.26
CA HIS A 135 16.40 10.29 4.47
C HIS A 135 15.25 9.28 4.49
N LEU A 136 14.99 8.70 5.65
CA LEU A 136 13.92 7.73 5.88
C LEU A 136 12.82 8.33 6.76
N THR A 137 11.58 8.15 6.36
CA THR A 137 10.40 8.54 7.15
C THR A 137 9.45 7.35 7.26
N GLN A 138 9.02 7.02 8.46
CA GLN A 138 7.93 6.06 8.66
C GLN A 138 6.60 6.70 8.27
N GLY A 139 5.77 5.95 7.59
CA GLY A 139 4.41 6.30 7.20
C GLY A 139 3.40 5.31 7.77
N PRO A 140 2.17 5.29 7.23
CA PRO A 140 1.09 4.45 7.69
C PRO A 140 1.45 2.96 7.76
N ALA A 141 0.86 2.24 8.71
CA ALA A 141 1.05 0.80 8.82
C ALA A 141 0.26 0.04 7.75
N GLN A 142 0.94 -0.93 7.13
CA GLN A 142 0.41 -1.87 6.15
C GLN A 142 0.24 -3.23 6.79
N ALA A 143 -0.98 -3.76 6.87
CA ALA A 143 -1.24 -5.13 7.31
C ALA A 143 -1.23 -6.12 6.13
N TYR A 144 -0.95 -7.39 6.42
CA TYR A 144 -0.94 -8.48 5.44
C TYR A 144 -1.79 -9.63 5.94
N VAL A 145 -2.50 -10.30 5.05
CA VAL A 145 -3.43 -11.39 5.40
C VAL A 145 -3.13 -12.66 4.60
N MET A 146 -3.46 -13.79 5.18
CA MET A 146 -3.73 -15.02 4.45
C MET A 146 -5.22 -15.07 4.13
N ALA A 147 -5.56 -15.29 2.88
CA ALA A 147 -6.94 -15.33 2.40
C ALA A 147 -7.24 -16.64 1.68
N VAL A 148 -8.48 -17.10 1.84
CA VAL A 148 -9.00 -18.32 1.22
C VAL A 148 -10.30 -17.99 0.48
N PRO A 149 -10.76 -18.81 -0.51
CA PRO A 149 -12.06 -18.63 -1.13
C PRO A 149 -13.19 -18.66 -0.10
N THR A 150 -14.30 -17.99 -0.38
CA THR A 150 -15.49 -18.00 0.51
C THR A 150 -16.04 -19.41 0.76
N VAL A 151 -15.86 -20.34 -0.18
CA VAL A 151 -16.28 -21.75 -0.06
C VAL A 151 -15.39 -22.58 0.87
N SER A 152 -14.20 -22.10 1.25
CA SER A 152 -13.34 -22.81 2.20
C SER A 152 -14.02 -22.91 3.57
N SER A 153 -13.87 -24.02 4.27
CA SER A 153 -14.33 -24.19 5.66
C SER A 153 -13.39 -23.55 6.70
N GLN A 154 -12.17 -23.18 6.27
CA GLN A 154 -11.15 -22.65 7.17
C GLN A 154 -11.47 -21.21 7.58
N THR A 155 -11.29 -20.90 8.88
CA THR A 155 -11.50 -19.56 9.46
C THR A 155 -10.28 -19.01 10.17
N ALA A 156 -9.29 -19.87 10.45
CA ALA A 156 -8.05 -19.50 11.13
C ALA A 156 -6.88 -20.32 10.62
N ILE A 157 -5.69 -19.84 10.90
CA ILE A 157 -4.42 -20.54 10.70
C ILE A 157 -3.47 -20.19 11.86
N THR A 158 -2.72 -21.17 12.35
CA THR A 158 -1.74 -20.96 13.41
C THR A 158 -0.35 -20.71 12.81
N PHE A 159 0.56 -20.19 13.64
CA PHE A 159 1.98 -20.08 13.30
C PHE A 159 2.53 -21.43 12.82
N GLU A 160 2.24 -22.51 13.54
CA GLU A 160 2.74 -23.83 13.26
C GLU A 160 2.22 -24.38 11.92
N GLU A 161 0.92 -24.23 11.67
CA GLU A 161 0.32 -24.62 10.38
C GLU A 161 0.91 -23.81 9.23
N ALA A 162 0.99 -22.49 9.36
CA ALA A 162 1.57 -21.63 8.33
C ALA A 162 3.05 -21.95 8.06
N TYR A 163 3.85 -22.18 9.12
CA TYR A 163 5.24 -22.64 9.03
C TYR A 163 5.33 -23.94 8.22
N LEU A 164 4.51 -24.93 8.56
CA LEU A 164 4.52 -26.22 7.89
C LEU A 164 4.03 -26.14 6.45
N VAL A 165 2.89 -25.47 6.20
CA VAL A 165 2.30 -25.33 4.86
C VAL A 165 3.27 -24.63 3.90
N PHE A 166 3.75 -23.45 4.28
CA PHE A 166 4.61 -22.67 3.38
C PHE A 166 6.08 -23.05 3.41
N GLY A 167 6.55 -23.72 4.44
CA GLY A 167 7.93 -24.23 4.52
C GLY A 167 8.13 -25.59 3.87
N PHE A 168 7.14 -26.48 3.94
CA PHE A 168 7.25 -27.87 3.52
C PHE A 168 6.25 -28.28 2.43
N GLY A 169 5.24 -27.46 2.15
CA GLY A 169 4.23 -27.74 1.13
C GLY A 169 3.49 -29.06 1.38
N ALA A 170 3.31 -29.87 0.35
CA ALA A 170 2.65 -31.17 0.44
C ALA A 170 3.26 -32.12 1.47
N ALA A 171 4.56 -32.04 1.71
CA ALA A 171 5.26 -32.87 2.69
C ALA A 171 4.88 -32.54 4.15
N SER A 172 4.23 -31.40 4.40
CA SER A 172 3.75 -31.00 5.72
C SER A 172 2.58 -31.84 6.23
N MET A 173 1.82 -32.45 5.34
CA MET A 173 0.58 -33.18 5.61
C MET A 173 -0.49 -32.37 6.35
N VAL A 174 -0.44 -31.03 6.26
CA VAL A 174 -1.44 -30.12 6.89
C VAL A 174 -2.65 -29.93 5.97
N SER A 175 -3.74 -30.64 6.28
CA SER A 175 -5.00 -30.50 5.54
C SER A 175 -5.68 -29.15 5.86
N PRO A 176 -6.31 -28.49 4.87
CA PRO A 176 -6.55 -28.94 3.50
C PRO A 176 -5.42 -28.53 2.50
N TRP A 177 -4.34 -27.93 2.93
CA TRP A 177 -3.31 -27.28 2.11
C TRP A 177 -2.22 -28.27 1.66
N LEU A 178 -2.63 -29.37 1.02
CA LEU A 178 -1.74 -30.46 0.58
C LEU A 178 -1.24 -30.28 -0.86
N ASP A 179 -1.84 -29.37 -1.63
CA ASP A 179 -1.48 -29.12 -3.03
C ASP A 179 -0.76 -27.77 -3.16
N GLU A 180 0.52 -27.81 -3.49
CA GLU A 180 1.34 -26.59 -3.65
C GLU A 180 0.84 -25.71 -4.82
N ALA A 181 0.11 -26.26 -5.80
CA ALA A 181 -0.51 -25.48 -6.87
C ALA A 181 -1.69 -24.61 -6.38
N GLN A 182 -2.19 -24.85 -5.17
CA GLN A 182 -3.24 -24.06 -4.51
C GLN A 182 -2.67 -23.06 -3.48
N LEU A 183 -1.35 -22.96 -3.32
CA LEU A 183 -0.68 -22.01 -2.43
C LEU A 183 -0.19 -20.82 -3.26
N PHE A 184 -0.88 -19.69 -3.21
CA PHE A 184 -0.59 -18.50 -4.03
C PHE A 184 0.25 -17.50 -3.25
N ILE A 185 1.55 -17.46 -3.51
CA ILE A 185 2.53 -16.63 -2.81
C ILE A 185 3.09 -15.54 -3.70
N ARG A 186 3.81 -14.60 -3.11
CA ARG A 186 4.47 -13.52 -3.83
C ARG A 186 5.93 -13.86 -4.12
N THR A 187 6.54 -13.17 -5.07
CA THR A 187 7.98 -13.24 -5.30
C THR A 187 8.75 -12.63 -4.12
N VAL A 188 10.00 -13.06 -3.91
CA VAL A 188 10.84 -12.71 -2.75
C VAL A 188 11.19 -11.21 -2.63
N THR A 189 10.96 -10.41 -3.66
CA THR A 189 11.17 -8.96 -3.63
C THR A 189 9.98 -8.18 -3.05
N LYS A 190 8.86 -8.87 -2.76
CA LYS A 190 7.61 -8.24 -2.34
C LYS A 190 7.46 -8.24 -0.82
N SER A 191 7.03 -7.11 -0.27
CA SER A 191 6.79 -6.93 1.17
C SER A 191 5.83 -7.97 1.74
N THR A 192 4.78 -8.31 1.02
CA THR A 192 3.78 -9.29 1.46
C THR A 192 4.40 -10.64 1.81
N LEU A 193 5.33 -11.15 0.98
CA LEU A 193 6.02 -12.39 1.28
C LEU A 193 6.97 -12.23 2.47
N LEU A 194 7.77 -11.16 2.49
CA LEU A 194 8.80 -10.98 3.51
C LEU A 194 8.22 -10.69 4.90
N ALA A 195 7.12 -9.95 4.97
CA ALA A 195 6.42 -9.72 6.23
C ALA A 195 5.88 -11.04 6.81
N TRP A 196 5.27 -11.88 5.98
CA TRP A 196 4.86 -13.22 6.40
C TRP A 196 6.05 -14.11 6.73
N ALA A 197 7.12 -14.09 5.92
CA ALA A 197 8.34 -14.87 6.14
C ALA A 197 8.93 -14.62 7.54
N ALA A 198 9.00 -13.36 7.95
CA ALA A 198 9.46 -12.98 9.29
C ALA A 198 8.49 -13.48 10.38
N ASN A 199 7.18 -13.40 10.17
CA ASN A 199 6.18 -13.76 11.17
C ASN A 199 6.01 -15.28 11.34
N ILE A 200 6.27 -16.10 10.30
CA ILE A 200 6.18 -17.57 10.40
C ILE A 200 7.55 -18.26 10.41
N SER A 201 8.64 -17.50 10.49
CA SER A 201 10.01 -18.02 10.56
C SER A 201 10.41 -18.96 9.40
N VAL A 202 9.90 -18.71 8.20
CA VAL A 202 10.28 -19.39 6.95
C VAL A 202 10.97 -18.38 6.05
N PRO A 203 12.28 -18.53 5.71
CA PRO A 203 12.97 -17.62 4.80
C PRO A 203 12.23 -17.52 3.46
N GLY A 204 12.09 -16.29 2.91
CA GLY A 204 11.24 -16.04 1.74
C GLY A 204 11.60 -16.85 0.49
N ASP A 205 12.88 -17.21 0.32
CA ASP A 205 13.37 -18.05 -0.78
C ASP A 205 12.97 -19.54 -0.62
N LYS A 206 12.61 -19.98 0.58
CA LYS A 206 12.24 -21.37 0.93
C LYS A 206 10.74 -21.63 0.83
N TRP A 207 9.93 -20.60 0.62
CA TRP A 207 8.48 -20.75 0.56
C TRP A 207 8.03 -21.66 -0.59
N LYS A 208 7.11 -22.56 -0.27
CA LYS A 208 6.40 -23.44 -1.20
C LYS A 208 5.18 -22.75 -1.77
N GLY A 209 4.83 -23.10 -3.01
CA GLY A 209 3.65 -22.58 -3.71
C GLY A 209 3.99 -21.84 -5.01
N VAL A 210 2.95 -21.35 -5.67
CA VAL A 210 3.00 -20.63 -6.94
C VAL A 210 3.42 -19.19 -6.69
N LYS A 211 4.62 -18.82 -7.16
CA LYS A 211 5.20 -17.48 -7.01
C LYS A 211 4.61 -16.52 -8.03
N LEU A 212 3.89 -15.50 -7.57
CA LEU A 212 3.19 -14.52 -8.40
C LEU A 212 3.74 -13.11 -8.16
N ASP A 213 3.95 -12.37 -9.24
CA ASP A 213 4.58 -11.04 -9.13
C ASP A 213 3.57 -9.92 -8.79
N GLY A 214 2.28 -10.08 -9.12
CA GLY A 214 1.22 -9.08 -8.87
C GLY A 214 0.15 -9.56 -7.88
N SER A 215 -0.36 -8.66 -7.02
CA SER A 215 -1.50 -8.94 -6.14
C SER A 215 -2.75 -9.37 -6.90
N PRO A 216 -3.10 -8.81 -8.09
CA PRO A 216 -4.22 -9.29 -8.89
C PRO A 216 -4.11 -10.77 -9.29
N MET A 217 -2.90 -11.26 -9.54
CA MET A 217 -2.66 -12.67 -9.87
C MET A 217 -2.95 -13.58 -8.68
N VAL A 218 -2.57 -13.16 -7.45
CA VAL A 218 -2.92 -13.88 -6.22
C VAL A 218 -4.44 -13.91 -6.02
N VAL A 219 -5.11 -12.75 -6.21
CA VAL A 219 -6.58 -12.66 -6.16
C VAL A 219 -7.22 -13.65 -7.13
N SER A 220 -6.78 -13.66 -8.40
CA SER A 220 -7.29 -14.58 -9.40
C SER A 220 -7.03 -16.05 -9.05
N GLY A 221 -5.85 -16.35 -8.48
CA GLY A 221 -5.51 -17.69 -8.01
C GLY A 221 -6.45 -18.17 -6.90
N ILE A 222 -6.71 -17.33 -5.89
CA ILE A 222 -7.64 -17.65 -4.80
C ILE A 222 -9.06 -17.85 -5.35
N GLN A 223 -9.54 -16.94 -6.20
CA GLN A 223 -10.89 -16.98 -6.77
C GLN A 223 -11.13 -18.18 -7.69
N GLY A 224 -10.13 -18.58 -8.47
CA GLY A 224 -10.18 -19.73 -9.38
C GLY A 224 -9.78 -21.06 -8.73
N GLY A 225 -9.29 -21.03 -7.50
CA GLY A 225 -8.83 -22.21 -6.77
C GLY A 225 -9.97 -23.02 -6.13
N THR A 226 -9.59 -24.17 -5.57
CA THR A 226 -10.51 -25.04 -4.82
C THR A 226 -10.76 -24.50 -3.40
N ALA A 227 -11.60 -25.16 -2.59
CA ALA A 227 -11.77 -24.84 -1.18
C ALA A 227 -10.47 -24.92 -0.35
N ALA A 228 -9.43 -25.59 -0.88
CA ALA A 228 -8.10 -25.69 -0.30
C ALA A 228 -7.13 -24.59 -0.76
N ALA A 229 -7.56 -23.66 -1.63
CA ALA A 229 -6.72 -22.56 -2.05
C ALA A 229 -6.45 -21.60 -0.88
N ILE A 230 -5.21 -21.10 -0.80
CA ILE A 230 -4.79 -20.07 0.14
C ILE A 230 -3.80 -19.14 -0.54
N GLY A 231 -3.89 -17.84 -0.26
CA GLY A 231 -2.94 -16.86 -0.81
C GLY A 231 -2.61 -15.77 0.19
N ILE A 232 -1.47 -15.10 -0.03
CA ILE A 232 -1.01 -13.97 0.80
C ILE A 232 -1.25 -12.65 0.07
N LEU A 233 -1.88 -11.69 0.76
CA LEU A 233 -2.25 -10.38 0.20
C LEU A 233 -1.93 -9.27 1.21
N GLY A 234 -1.78 -8.05 0.72
CA GLY A 234 -1.97 -6.86 1.54
C GLY A 234 -3.43 -6.76 1.98
N ALA A 235 -3.68 -6.27 3.18
CA ALA A 235 -5.04 -6.16 3.71
C ALA A 235 -5.92 -5.23 2.87
N GLU A 236 -5.35 -4.21 2.23
CA GLU A 236 -6.04 -3.30 1.33
C GLU A 236 -6.56 -3.99 0.06
N VAL A 237 -5.79 -4.96 -0.48
CA VAL A 237 -6.22 -5.78 -1.62
C VAL A 237 -7.31 -6.74 -1.20
N TYR A 238 -7.16 -7.37 -0.03
CA TYR A 238 -8.19 -8.22 0.56
C TYR A 238 -9.48 -7.43 0.79
N ASP A 239 -9.41 -6.24 1.37
CA ASP A 239 -10.59 -5.39 1.67
C ASP A 239 -11.40 -5.06 0.41
N ALA A 240 -10.73 -4.90 -0.73
CA ALA A 240 -11.39 -4.68 -2.02
C ALA A 240 -12.04 -5.95 -2.61
N ASN A 241 -11.69 -7.14 -2.11
CA ASN A 241 -12.11 -8.43 -2.67
C ASN A 241 -12.90 -9.32 -1.68
N ARG A 242 -13.37 -8.79 -0.55
CA ARG A 242 -14.09 -9.52 0.51
C ARG A 242 -15.37 -10.24 0.05
N ALA A 243 -15.94 -9.85 -1.10
CA ALA A 243 -17.10 -10.51 -1.66
C ALA A 243 -16.81 -11.94 -2.17
N THR A 244 -15.56 -12.24 -2.53
CA THR A 244 -15.13 -13.49 -3.18
C THR A 244 -14.13 -14.29 -2.35
N MET A 245 -13.60 -13.72 -1.29
CA MET A 245 -12.64 -14.38 -0.40
C MET A 245 -12.81 -13.93 1.04
N LYS A 246 -12.25 -14.70 1.97
CA LYS A 246 -12.23 -14.36 3.40
C LYS A 246 -10.80 -14.47 3.94
N ALA A 247 -10.44 -13.58 4.87
CA ALA A 247 -9.20 -13.69 5.61
C ALA A 247 -9.27 -14.81 6.64
N LEU A 248 -8.15 -15.43 6.91
CA LEU A 248 -7.97 -16.30 8.07
C LEU A 248 -7.54 -15.47 9.27
N ALA A 249 -8.13 -15.76 10.44
CA ALA A 249 -7.59 -15.29 11.69
C ALA A 249 -6.22 -15.95 11.92
N TYR A 250 -5.21 -15.20 12.31
CA TYR A 250 -3.86 -15.71 12.54
C TYR A 250 -3.55 -15.81 14.03
N ARG A 251 -3.10 -16.98 14.48
CA ARG A 251 -2.56 -17.17 15.81
C ARG A 251 -1.03 -17.12 15.74
N ALA A 252 -0.47 -16.02 16.14
CA ALA A 252 0.98 -15.84 16.15
C ALA A 252 1.65 -16.72 17.23
N LYS A 253 2.95 -16.96 17.07
CA LYS A 253 3.73 -17.74 18.01
C LYS A 253 3.59 -17.18 19.44
N GLY A 254 3.18 -18.05 20.38
CA GLY A 254 3.00 -17.72 21.78
C GLY A 254 1.64 -17.09 22.12
N GLN A 255 0.75 -16.88 21.17
CA GLN A 255 -0.63 -16.43 21.43
C GLN A 255 -1.56 -17.60 21.74
N TYR A 256 -2.57 -17.34 22.59
CA TYR A 256 -3.60 -18.32 22.92
C TYR A 256 -4.78 -18.32 21.94
N ALA A 257 -5.01 -17.20 21.25
CA ALA A 257 -6.12 -17.01 20.31
C ALA A 257 -5.61 -16.54 18.95
N ALA A 258 -6.39 -16.83 17.91
CA ALA A 258 -6.20 -16.29 16.57
C ALA A 258 -6.97 -14.97 16.42
N TYR A 259 -6.37 -14.01 15.74
CA TYR A 259 -6.93 -12.68 15.52
C TYR A 259 -7.00 -12.36 14.02
N TYR A 260 -8.09 -11.72 13.61
CA TYR A 260 -8.16 -11.02 12.32
C TYR A 260 -7.35 -9.70 12.42
N PRO A 261 -6.94 -9.08 11.32
CA PRO A 261 -6.38 -7.73 11.38
C PRO A 261 -7.39 -6.70 11.95
N ASP A 262 -8.67 -6.94 11.72
CA ASP A 262 -9.81 -6.15 12.18
C ASP A 262 -10.38 -6.73 13.50
N SER A 263 -11.28 -6.01 14.15
CA SER A 263 -11.97 -6.49 15.38
C SER A 263 -12.80 -7.76 15.12
N SER A 264 -13.23 -7.98 13.88
CA SER A 264 -13.97 -9.17 13.45
C SER A 264 -13.66 -9.51 11.99
N SER A 265 -14.18 -10.63 11.49
CA SER A 265 -14.06 -11.02 10.07
C SER A 265 -14.77 -10.06 9.10
N SER A 266 -15.75 -9.30 9.57
CA SER A 266 -16.55 -8.37 8.76
C SER A 266 -16.14 -6.89 8.93
N SER A 267 -15.50 -6.53 10.04
CA SER A 267 -15.04 -5.16 10.33
C SER A 267 -13.90 -4.74 9.39
N ARG A 268 -13.63 -3.43 9.35
CA ARG A 268 -12.52 -2.83 8.56
C ARG A 268 -11.65 -1.91 9.40
N ASP A 269 -11.76 -1.98 10.71
CA ASP A 269 -11.20 -1.04 11.69
C ASP A 269 -9.72 -1.27 12.03
N LYS A 270 -9.13 -2.36 11.52
CA LYS A 270 -7.73 -2.76 11.80
C LYS A 270 -7.40 -2.71 13.31
N LYS A 271 -8.42 -2.95 14.15
CA LYS A 271 -8.29 -2.81 15.61
C LYS A 271 -7.17 -3.69 16.16
N ASN A 272 -7.13 -4.96 15.76
CA ASN A 272 -6.12 -5.88 16.26
C ASN A 272 -4.71 -5.58 15.75
N VAL A 273 -4.56 -4.92 14.59
CA VAL A 273 -3.29 -4.37 14.11
C VAL A 273 -2.85 -3.22 15.02
N ARG A 274 -3.75 -2.26 15.27
CA ARG A 274 -3.47 -1.06 16.08
C ARG A 274 -3.13 -1.40 17.53
N ASP A 275 -3.79 -2.41 18.10
CA ASP A 275 -3.62 -2.84 19.49
C ASP A 275 -2.51 -3.90 19.65
N GLY A 276 -1.93 -4.40 18.56
CA GLY A 276 -0.84 -5.39 18.58
C GLY A 276 -1.27 -6.85 18.73
N HIS A 277 -2.55 -7.16 18.73
CA HIS A 277 -3.03 -8.55 18.75
C HIS A 277 -2.74 -9.27 17.43
N TYR A 278 -2.86 -8.57 16.30
CA TYR A 278 -2.48 -9.09 14.98
C TYR A 278 -1.07 -8.61 14.63
N THR A 279 -0.14 -9.56 14.43
CA THR A 279 1.29 -9.25 14.36
C THR A 279 1.83 -9.06 12.94
N VAL A 280 1.07 -9.41 11.89
CA VAL A 280 1.56 -9.38 10.50
C VAL A 280 1.25 -8.03 9.86
N TRP A 281 2.05 -7.05 10.22
CA TRP A 281 2.01 -5.69 9.69
C TRP A 281 3.38 -5.03 9.75
N SER A 282 3.59 -3.99 8.98
CA SER A 282 4.80 -3.19 8.98
C SER A 282 4.47 -1.72 8.75
N PRO A 283 5.22 -0.77 9.31
CA PRO A 283 5.13 0.61 8.84
C PRO A 283 5.63 0.66 7.40
N THR A 284 5.06 1.54 6.59
CA THR A 284 5.64 1.88 5.30
C THR A 284 6.83 2.80 5.51
N ILE A 285 7.94 2.55 4.81
CA ILE A 285 9.14 3.39 4.85
C ILE A 285 9.20 4.20 3.57
N TRP A 286 9.21 5.50 3.71
CA TRP A 286 9.32 6.46 2.60
C TRP A 286 10.70 7.08 2.59
N MET A 287 11.29 7.16 1.43
CA MET A 287 12.68 7.56 1.23
C MET A 287 12.75 8.71 0.24
N ASP A 288 13.47 9.77 0.57
CA ASP A 288 13.85 10.84 -0.34
C ASP A 288 15.33 11.16 -0.24
N THR A 289 15.85 11.90 -1.22
CA THR A 289 17.24 12.30 -1.23
C THR A 289 17.44 13.64 -0.51
N VAL A 290 18.54 13.72 0.25
CA VAL A 290 18.99 14.93 0.94
C VAL A 290 20.38 15.32 0.46
N ASP A 291 20.70 16.59 0.58
CA ASP A 291 22.03 17.13 0.34
C ASP A 291 22.98 16.93 1.55
N GLY A 292 24.20 17.44 1.45
CA GLY A 292 25.21 17.34 2.51
C GLY A 292 24.84 18.06 3.82
N THR A 293 23.80 18.89 3.84
CA THR A 293 23.27 19.58 5.03
C THR A 293 22.06 18.86 5.62
N GLY A 294 21.55 17.81 4.97
CA GLY A 294 20.33 17.10 5.33
C GLY A 294 19.04 17.76 4.80
N ALA A 295 19.16 18.81 4.00
CA ALA A 295 18.00 19.41 3.34
C ALA A 295 17.52 18.56 2.15
N PRO A 296 16.20 18.49 1.89
CA PRO A 296 15.67 17.73 0.78
C PRO A 296 16.15 18.28 -0.56
N VAL A 297 16.70 17.41 -1.42
CA VAL A 297 17.10 17.79 -2.78
C VAL A 297 15.91 18.28 -3.59
N LYS A 298 14.73 17.68 -3.37
CA LYS A 298 13.46 18.11 -3.94
C LYS A 298 12.43 18.39 -2.85
N PRO A 299 12.17 19.66 -2.51
CA PRO A 299 11.23 20.02 -1.44
C PRO A 299 9.81 19.47 -1.63
N ASP A 300 9.34 19.30 -2.88
CA ASP A 300 8.02 18.73 -3.18
C ASP A 300 7.96 17.22 -2.86
N ALA A 301 9.06 16.50 -3.00
CA ALA A 301 9.17 15.10 -2.59
C ALA A 301 9.02 14.96 -1.06
N ARG A 302 9.74 15.78 -0.30
CA ARG A 302 9.62 15.82 1.16
C ARG A 302 8.22 16.23 1.60
N TYR A 303 7.59 17.22 0.94
CA TYR A 303 6.21 17.61 1.22
C TYR A 303 5.24 16.42 1.08
N VAL A 304 5.38 15.63 0.01
CA VAL A 304 4.56 14.42 -0.20
C VAL A 304 4.80 13.39 0.90
N ILE A 305 6.06 13.14 1.26
CA ILE A 305 6.41 12.18 2.32
C ILE A 305 5.86 12.62 3.68
N ASP A 306 6.02 13.89 4.04
CA ASP A 306 5.53 14.43 5.31
C ASP A 306 4.01 14.39 5.40
N LEU A 307 3.29 14.63 4.29
CA LEU A 307 1.83 14.39 4.21
C LEU A 307 1.47 12.93 4.50
N ILE A 308 2.14 11.99 3.83
CA ILE A 308 1.88 10.55 4.01
C ILE A 308 2.16 10.12 5.45
N ALA A 309 3.19 10.68 6.06
CA ALA A 309 3.56 10.42 7.46
C ALA A 309 2.64 11.11 8.47
N GLY A 310 1.67 11.90 8.02
CA GLY A 310 0.75 12.63 8.90
C GLY A 310 1.36 13.86 9.58
N LYS A 311 2.51 14.35 9.09
CA LYS A 311 3.15 15.54 9.62
C LYS A 311 2.49 16.81 9.09
N THR A 312 2.59 17.90 9.86
CA THR A 312 2.19 19.23 9.40
C THR A 312 3.10 19.69 8.26
N VAL A 313 2.50 20.17 7.17
CA VAL A 313 3.21 20.68 5.99
C VAL A 313 2.91 22.14 5.72
N THR A 314 3.82 22.82 5.03
CA THR A 314 3.66 24.22 4.62
C THR A 314 3.89 24.35 3.12
N PRO A 315 2.94 24.91 2.35
CA PRO A 315 1.58 25.31 2.79
C PRO A 315 0.72 24.11 3.20
N ALA A 316 -0.29 24.33 4.06
CA ALA A 316 -1.22 23.28 4.46
C ALA A 316 -1.98 22.73 3.24
N GLN A 317 -2.23 21.43 3.25
CA GLN A 317 -3.02 20.76 2.21
C GLN A 317 -4.52 21.12 2.35
N SER A 318 -5.23 21.06 1.22
CA SER A 318 -6.67 21.32 1.14
C SER A 318 -7.57 20.08 1.30
N PHE A 319 -7.01 18.95 1.73
CA PHE A 319 -7.72 17.66 1.88
C PHE A 319 -7.30 16.92 3.15
N GLY A 320 -8.13 15.99 3.63
CA GLY A 320 -7.85 15.16 4.80
C GLY A 320 -6.93 13.98 4.45
N MET A 321 -5.69 13.95 4.96
CA MET A 321 -4.80 12.82 4.69
C MET A 321 -5.23 11.55 5.43
N ILE A 322 -5.77 11.67 6.66
CA ILE A 322 -6.31 10.53 7.42
C ILE A 322 -7.45 9.86 6.63
N ASP A 323 -8.31 10.66 5.97
CA ASP A 323 -9.42 10.15 5.15
C ASP A 323 -8.90 9.32 3.96
N ILE A 324 -7.81 9.77 3.32
CA ILE A 324 -7.16 9.04 2.22
C ILE A 324 -6.56 7.74 2.73
N VAL A 325 -5.80 7.76 3.84
CA VAL A 325 -5.13 6.59 4.42
C VAL A 325 -6.15 5.53 4.85
N ALA A 326 -7.21 5.94 5.54
CA ALA A 326 -8.29 5.05 5.96
C ALA A 326 -9.02 4.42 4.76
N ALA A 327 -9.32 5.24 3.74
CA ALA A 327 -10.04 4.79 2.54
C ALA A 327 -9.25 3.78 1.68
N VAL A 328 -7.94 3.64 1.89
CA VAL A 328 -7.11 2.63 1.21
C VAL A 328 -6.74 1.44 2.11
N GLY A 329 -7.33 1.34 3.32
CA GLY A 329 -7.12 0.22 4.22
C GLY A 329 -5.76 0.21 4.95
N LEU A 330 -5.05 1.35 4.96
CA LEU A 330 -3.86 1.57 5.77
C LEU A 330 -4.24 2.15 7.13
N VAL A 331 -3.34 2.04 8.11
CA VAL A 331 -3.52 2.62 9.45
C VAL A 331 -2.57 3.80 9.61
N PRO A 332 -3.05 5.04 9.82
CA PRO A 332 -2.17 6.16 10.09
C PRO A 332 -1.42 5.95 11.42
N ASP A 333 -0.19 6.42 11.49
CA ASP A 333 0.65 6.28 12.69
C ASP A 333 -0.04 6.82 13.95
N CYS A 334 -0.76 7.93 13.82
CA CYS A 334 -1.52 8.55 14.91
C CYS A 334 -2.68 7.70 15.47
N ALA A 335 -3.06 6.59 14.80
CA ALA A 335 -4.06 5.64 15.29
C ALA A 335 -3.44 4.34 15.84
N MET A 336 -2.11 4.19 15.77
CA MET A 336 -1.41 3.02 16.31
C MET A 336 -1.22 3.15 17.83
N ARG A 337 -1.24 2.00 18.53
CA ARG A 337 -0.98 1.88 19.97
C ARG A 337 0.24 1.00 20.28
N VAL A 338 0.82 0.43 19.24
CA VAL A 338 2.04 -0.37 19.32
C VAL A 338 2.98 0.00 18.18
N ASN A 339 4.26 -0.22 18.41
CA ASN A 339 5.32 -0.02 17.43
C ASN A 339 6.30 -1.19 17.47
N ARG A 340 7.18 -1.28 16.47
CA ARG A 340 8.32 -2.21 16.39
C ARG A 340 9.48 -1.55 15.67
N SER A 341 10.69 -2.08 15.88
CA SER A 341 11.93 -1.52 15.30
C SER A 341 12.47 -2.31 14.11
N PHE A 342 11.96 -3.53 13.85
CA PHE A 342 12.35 -4.35 12.69
C PHE A 342 11.24 -5.33 12.34
N GLU A 343 11.31 -5.91 11.14
CA GLU A 343 10.30 -6.82 10.62
C GLU A 343 10.17 -8.09 11.48
N GLY A 344 8.92 -8.39 11.90
CA GLY A 344 8.66 -9.51 12.82
C GLY A 344 9.19 -9.33 14.24
N GLY A 345 9.74 -8.15 14.58
CA GLY A 345 10.25 -7.83 15.91
C GLY A 345 9.16 -7.73 16.98
N PRO A 346 9.56 -7.72 18.27
CA PRO A 346 8.63 -7.57 19.37
C PRO A 346 7.90 -6.22 19.29
N LEU A 347 6.64 -6.24 19.72
CA LEU A 347 5.82 -5.04 19.83
C LEU A 347 6.09 -4.35 21.16
N THR A 348 6.17 -3.03 21.12
CA THR A 348 6.25 -2.14 22.29
C THR A 348 5.04 -1.21 22.30
N LEU A 349 4.62 -0.78 23.48
CA LEU A 349 3.57 0.24 23.60
C LEU A 349 4.03 1.53 22.91
N TYR A 350 3.09 2.14 22.20
CA TYR A 350 3.29 3.37 21.47
C TYR A 350 2.16 4.35 21.76
N THR A 351 2.53 5.59 22.05
CA THR A 351 1.61 6.71 22.20
C THR A 351 1.99 7.76 21.17
N PRO A 352 1.18 7.99 20.15
CA PRO A 352 1.46 9.05 19.18
C PRO A 352 1.37 10.41 19.84
N ALA A 353 2.17 11.38 19.40
CA ALA A 353 2.16 12.73 19.94
C ALA A 353 0.78 13.41 19.81
N GLU A 354 0.09 13.07 18.73
CA GLU A 354 -1.27 13.55 18.43
C GLU A 354 -2.12 12.36 17.99
N SER A 355 -3.00 11.88 18.87
CA SER A 355 -3.93 10.80 18.54
C SER A 355 -4.93 11.21 17.46
N CYS A 356 -5.25 10.27 16.58
CA CYS A 356 -6.35 10.36 15.62
C CYS A 356 -7.20 9.08 15.62
N THR A 357 -7.17 8.33 16.70
CA THR A 357 -7.86 7.03 16.85
C THR A 357 -9.34 7.16 16.56
N CYS A 358 -10.00 8.13 17.17
CA CYS A 358 -11.44 8.36 17.04
C CYS A 358 -11.82 8.80 15.61
N LYS A 359 -11.03 9.69 15.03
CA LYS A 359 -11.22 10.11 13.62
C LYS A 359 -11.06 8.92 12.69
N TYR A 360 -10.01 8.11 12.86
CA TYR A 360 -9.78 6.92 12.02
C TYR A 360 -10.94 5.93 12.15
N GLU A 361 -11.37 5.60 13.37
CA GLU A 361 -12.50 4.70 13.60
C GLU A 361 -13.77 5.17 12.92
N SER A 362 -14.07 6.47 13.00
CA SER A 362 -15.26 7.05 12.33
C SER A 362 -15.26 6.92 10.80
N LEU A 363 -14.09 6.71 10.20
CA LEU A 363 -13.93 6.55 8.75
C LEU A 363 -14.04 5.11 8.27
N VAL A 364 -13.73 4.14 9.14
CA VAL A 364 -13.64 2.72 8.77
C VAL A 364 -14.74 1.86 9.40
N ASP A 365 -15.34 2.34 10.51
CA ASP A 365 -16.43 1.70 11.23
C ASP A 365 -17.19 2.77 12.04
N THR A 366 -17.98 2.38 13.02
CA THR A 366 -18.61 3.30 13.97
C THR A 366 -17.66 3.61 15.13
N SER A 367 -17.29 4.87 15.29
CA SER A 367 -16.56 5.31 16.49
C SER A 367 -17.53 5.49 17.67
N SER A 368 -17.13 5.02 18.85
CA SER A 368 -17.81 5.29 20.12
C SER A 368 -17.37 6.62 20.76
N CYS A 369 -16.42 7.32 20.14
CA CYS A 369 -15.87 8.56 20.66
C CYS A 369 -16.89 9.72 20.58
N ALA A 370 -16.85 10.60 21.57
CA ALA A 370 -17.65 11.82 21.57
C ALA A 370 -17.15 12.77 20.48
N SER A 371 -18.08 13.36 19.73
CA SER A 371 -17.76 14.44 18.79
C SER A 371 -17.52 15.75 19.55
N CYS A 372 -16.70 16.62 18.97
CA CYS A 372 -16.39 17.94 19.53
C CYS A 372 -16.25 19.00 18.44
N THR A 373 -16.43 20.27 18.83
CA THR A 373 -16.16 21.43 17.96
C THR A 373 -15.08 22.36 18.52
N ALA A 374 -14.85 22.33 19.84
CA ALA A 374 -13.86 23.21 20.49
C ALA A 374 -13.19 22.57 21.72
N SER A 375 -13.94 21.84 22.55
CA SER A 375 -13.44 21.25 23.80
C SER A 375 -14.07 19.90 24.07
N CYS A 376 -13.44 19.12 24.93
CA CYS A 376 -13.85 17.79 25.37
C CYS A 376 -14.00 17.76 26.90
N ALA A 377 -14.86 16.89 27.42
CA ALA A 377 -14.92 16.62 28.86
C ALA A 377 -13.64 15.89 29.33
N THR A 378 -13.11 15.01 28.49
CA THR A 378 -11.81 14.33 28.65
C THR A 378 -11.10 14.30 27.32
N GLY A 379 -9.75 14.42 27.32
CA GLY A 379 -8.95 14.42 26.10
C GLY A 379 -8.91 15.78 25.38
N VAL A 380 -8.51 15.74 24.13
CA VAL A 380 -8.30 16.92 23.27
C VAL A 380 -9.26 16.88 22.09
N CYS A 381 -9.92 18.00 21.79
CA CYS A 381 -10.74 18.11 20.58
C CYS A 381 -9.85 18.21 19.34
N ARG A 382 -9.81 17.13 18.53
CA ARG A 382 -9.00 17.06 17.31
C ARG A 382 -9.78 16.34 16.21
N ASN A 383 -9.69 16.82 14.99
CA ASN A 383 -10.38 16.24 13.83
C ASN A 383 -11.89 16.02 14.02
N GLY A 384 -12.53 16.82 14.88
CA GLY A 384 -13.96 16.72 15.19
C GLY A 384 -14.33 15.69 16.26
N PHE A 385 -13.34 15.07 16.93
CA PHE A 385 -13.53 14.07 17.98
C PHE A 385 -12.71 14.37 19.23
N CYS A 386 -13.17 13.85 20.37
CA CYS A 386 -12.42 13.89 21.61
C CYS A 386 -11.40 12.73 21.59
N GLU A 387 -10.17 13.06 21.24
CA GLU A 387 -9.04 12.13 21.24
C GLU A 387 -8.41 12.05 22.64
N ASP A 388 -7.76 10.92 22.96
CA ASP A 388 -7.20 10.68 24.29
C ASP A 388 -6.08 11.66 24.64
N HIS A 389 -5.32 12.14 23.62
CA HIS A 389 -4.20 13.11 23.78
C HIS A 389 -3.84 13.80 22.46
#